data_a25ecde6a4da80a05819c89163b018f3
#
_entry.id   a25ecde6a4da80a05819c89163b018f3
#
_cell.length_a   1.000
_cell.length_b   1.000
_cell.length_c   1.000
_cell.angle_alpha   90.00
_cell.angle_beta   90.00
_cell.angle_gamma   90.00
#
_symmetry.space_group_name_H-M   'P 1'
#
loop_
_entity.id
_entity.type
_entity.pdbx_description
1 polymer ?
#
loop_
_entity_poly.entity_id
_entity_poly.type
_entity_poly.pdbx_seq_one_letter_code
_entity_poly.pdbx_strand_id
1 'polypeptide(L)'
;MDTYYFKSIPKAYRAGFQKYYMFQNLETVQVACIVFFCLNLAIRIFATALPPSVTHIHNYPEFSATNWVCLLITPAFYLIGYQLKRQYGRRRNSISLSLVYVVCFCVYLFACGIMFNFIATSDPSHSIIIYLVALIAVAGVYTLEYQETLLLTVINAVLFTLLLFYVRADPTEILYNELLLIVLLGAFFLISRHVYSYQTSHHLQYRIIKEKNLEIEKASAFKNEVLGMVAHDLRNPIAAIESITLLMEMDELDDDTRENTGMIKVSCHKALAIINDLLEVARNDNSDTMTYTLVNMKEFLQETLHVWQHLTEFKNELVLVAPDKPIHAQVNQEKFQRVMDNLISNAAKFSKERDRIEICLSQQNEQVYIEVKDQGMGIPPALLPQVFERFSKAGRQGLKGEKSTGLGLSISRQIVEKHHGRIEVRSQEGVGSTFTIRLPQVAK
;
A
#
# COMPACT_ATOMS: atom_id res chain seq x y z
N MET A 1 -19.38 20.92 -16.06
CA MET A 1 -19.95 19.70 -15.45
C MET A 1 -19.74 18.56 -16.42
N ASP A 2 -18.59 17.90 -16.39
CA ASP A 2 -18.43 16.64 -17.12
C ASP A 2 -19.36 15.65 -16.47
N THR A 3 -20.43 15.32 -17.19
CA THR A 3 -21.44 14.41 -16.67
C THR A 3 -20.76 13.08 -16.37
N TYR A 4 -20.79 12.68 -15.11
CA TYR A 4 -20.16 11.47 -14.57
C TYR A 4 -20.39 10.22 -15.43
N TYR A 5 -21.57 10.14 -16.08
CA TYR A 5 -21.98 9.00 -16.93
C TYR A 5 -21.37 8.96 -18.34
N PHE A 6 -20.76 10.04 -18.84
CA PHE A 6 -20.20 10.15 -20.18
C PHE A 6 -18.71 10.48 -20.22
N LYS A 7 -18.01 10.23 -19.11
CA LYS A 7 -16.59 10.51 -19.00
C LYS A 7 -15.82 9.68 -20.04
N SER A 8 -15.18 10.37 -20.98
CA SER A 8 -14.30 9.73 -21.97
C SER A 8 -12.90 9.55 -21.41
N ILE A 9 -12.30 8.39 -21.69
CA ILE A 9 -10.92 8.12 -21.31
C ILE A 9 -9.98 8.93 -22.20
N PRO A 10 -8.93 9.58 -21.65
CA PRO A 10 -7.89 10.20 -22.45
C PRO A 10 -7.31 9.20 -23.45
N LYS A 11 -7.06 9.66 -24.70
CA LYS A 11 -6.59 8.79 -25.81
C LYS A 11 -5.38 7.92 -25.43
N ALA A 12 -4.46 8.47 -24.61
CA ALA A 12 -3.26 7.77 -24.15
C ALA A 12 -3.57 6.49 -23.34
N TYR A 13 -4.65 6.46 -22.57
CA TYR A 13 -5.01 5.33 -21.69
C TYR A 13 -6.08 4.42 -22.28
N ARG A 14 -6.73 4.82 -23.39
CA ARG A 14 -7.89 4.12 -23.97
C ARG A 14 -7.57 2.67 -24.37
N ALA A 15 -6.50 2.47 -25.12
CA ALA A 15 -6.11 1.13 -25.59
C ALA A 15 -5.77 0.17 -24.42
N GLY A 16 -5.11 0.71 -23.37
CA GLY A 16 -4.79 -0.06 -22.16
C GLY A 16 -6.04 -0.44 -21.37
N PHE A 17 -7.00 0.48 -21.26
CA PHE A 17 -8.26 0.23 -20.58
C PHE A 17 -9.12 -0.78 -21.37
N GLN A 18 -9.25 -0.63 -22.68
CA GLN A 18 -9.98 -1.60 -23.51
C GLN A 18 -9.43 -3.02 -23.38
N LYS A 19 -8.10 -3.15 -23.35
CA LYS A 19 -7.46 -4.44 -23.11
C LYS A 19 -7.77 -4.99 -21.72
N TYR A 20 -7.79 -4.13 -20.70
CA TYR A 20 -8.04 -4.52 -19.32
C TYR A 20 -9.48 -5.01 -19.13
N TYR A 21 -10.48 -4.20 -19.49
CA TYR A 21 -11.87 -4.58 -19.25
C TYR A 21 -12.33 -5.74 -20.12
N MET A 22 -11.81 -5.87 -21.34
CA MET A 22 -12.13 -7.01 -22.18
C MET A 22 -11.62 -8.33 -21.59
N PHE A 23 -10.41 -8.33 -21.04
CA PHE A 23 -9.89 -9.49 -20.32
C PHE A 23 -10.77 -9.82 -19.10
N GLN A 24 -11.16 -8.82 -18.35
CA GLN A 24 -12.05 -8.97 -17.19
C GLN A 24 -13.43 -9.48 -17.61
N ASN A 25 -14.01 -8.96 -18.71
CA ASN A 25 -15.28 -9.47 -19.23
C ASN A 25 -15.20 -10.95 -19.65
N LEU A 26 -14.09 -11.39 -20.27
CA LEU A 26 -13.88 -12.80 -20.61
C LEU A 26 -13.81 -13.71 -19.35
N GLU A 27 -13.13 -13.26 -18.29
CA GLU A 27 -13.13 -13.97 -17.00
C GLU A 27 -14.54 -14.05 -16.40
N THR A 28 -15.26 -12.94 -16.43
CA THR A 28 -16.63 -12.86 -15.95
C THR A 28 -17.55 -13.82 -16.69
N VAL A 29 -17.43 -13.92 -18.03
CA VAL A 29 -18.21 -14.92 -18.82
C VAL A 29 -17.92 -16.33 -18.35
N GLN A 30 -16.65 -16.68 -18.09
CA GLN A 30 -16.31 -18.02 -17.61
C GLN A 30 -16.95 -18.35 -16.27
N VAL A 31 -16.86 -17.42 -15.31
CA VAL A 31 -17.51 -17.57 -13.99
C VAL A 31 -19.03 -17.64 -14.13
N ALA A 32 -19.62 -16.76 -14.94
CA ALA A 32 -21.05 -16.75 -15.20
C ALA A 32 -21.53 -18.06 -15.85
N CYS A 33 -20.77 -18.64 -16.79
CA CYS A 33 -21.06 -19.94 -17.38
C CYS A 33 -21.10 -21.06 -16.33
N ILE A 34 -20.12 -21.09 -15.42
CA ILE A 34 -20.08 -22.10 -14.34
C ILE A 34 -21.31 -21.95 -13.44
N VAL A 35 -21.57 -20.74 -12.95
CA VAL A 35 -22.69 -20.46 -12.04
C VAL A 35 -24.03 -20.80 -12.72
N PHE A 36 -24.23 -20.34 -13.96
CA PHE A 36 -25.45 -20.58 -14.72
C PHE A 36 -25.65 -22.06 -15.06
N PHE A 37 -24.60 -22.79 -15.40
CA PHE A 37 -24.66 -24.22 -15.61
C PHE A 37 -25.03 -24.98 -14.33
N CYS A 38 -24.35 -24.69 -13.22
CA CYS A 38 -24.65 -25.32 -11.93
C CYS A 38 -26.10 -25.05 -11.48
N LEU A 39 -26.58 -23.81 -11.69
CA LEU A 39 -27.97 -23.46 -11.37
C LEU A 39 -28.97 -24.30 -12.21
N ASN A 40 -28.76 -24.35 -13.53
CA ASN A 40 -29.64 -25.14 -14.43
C ASN A 40 -29.56 -26.64 -14.13
N LEU A 41 -28.39 -27.15 -13.77
CA LEU A 41 -28.23 -28.54 -13.34
C LEU A 41 -28.94 -28.84 -12.03
N ALA A 42 -28.84 -27.95 -11.05
CA ALA A 42 -29.57 -28.05 -9.78
C ALA A 42 -31.08 -28.04 -10.00
N ILE A 43 -31.59 -27.13 -10.85
CA ILE A 43 -32.99 -27.10 -11.27
C ILE A 43 -33.41 -28.42 -11.88
N ARG A 44 -32.56 -29.02 -12.74
CA ARG A 44 -32.84 -30.29 -13.39
C ARG A 44 -32.92 -31.45 -12.39
N ILE A 45 -31.94 -31.55 -11.50
CA ILE A 45 -31.93 -32.56 -10.43
C ILE A 45 -33.17 -32.42 -9.55
N PHE A 46 -33.49 -31.17 -9.15
CA PHE A 46 -34.69 -30.92 -8.34
C PHE A 46 -35.98 -31.33 -9.08
N ALA A 47 -36.09 -30.99 -10.37
CA ALA A 47 -37.25 -31.37 -11.20
C ALA A 47 -37.44 -32.86 -11.32
N THR A 48 -36.38 -33.71 -11.32
CA THR A 48 -36.47 -35.18 -11.32
C THR A 48 -36.96 -35.74 -9.97
N ALA A 49 -36.77 -35.02 -8.87
CA ALA A 49 -37.18 -35.42 -7.54
C ALA A 49 -38.65 -35.00 -7.21
N LEU A 50 -39.28 -34.17 -8.06
CA LEU A 50 -40.66 -33.70 -7.85
C LEU A 50 -41.69 -34.80 -8.13
N PRO A 51 -42.79 -34.86 -7.37
CA PRO A 51 -43.87 -35.79 -7.62
C PRO A 51 -44.54 -35.50 -8.98
N PRO A 52 -45.19 -36.51 -9.63
CA PRO A 52 -45.81 -36.35 -10.95
C PRO A 52 -46.91 -35.24 -10.97
N SER A 53 -47.54 -34.94 -9.84
CA SER A 53 -48.52 -33.88 -9.73
C SER A 53 -47.99 -32.46 -10.00
N VAL A 54 -46.68 -32.24 -9.85
CA VAL A 54 -46.03 -30.96 -10.11
C VAL A 54 -45.55 -30.86 -11.56
N THR A 55 -45.26 -32.01 -12.20
CA THR A 55 -44.84 -32.07 -13.62
C THR A 55 -45.99 -31.93 -14.61
N HIS A 56 -47.23 -31.92 -14.15
CA HIS A 56 -48.42 -31.65 -14.95
C HIS A 56 -48.80 -30.17 -15.07
N ILE A 57 -47.92 -29.24 -14.64
CA ILE A 57 -48.11 -27.81 -14.87
C ILE A 57 -48.07 -27.53 -16.38
N HIS A 58 -48.99 -26.67 -16.87
CA HIS A 58 -49.28 -26.46 -18.27
C HIS A 58 -48.03 -26.20 -19.15
N ASN A 59 -47.00 -25.49 -18.62
CA ASN A 59 -45.80 -25.11 -19.38
C ASN A 59 -44.52 -25.93 -18.99
N TYR A 60 -44.67 -27.08 -18.34
CA TYR A 60 -43.56 -27.92 -17.93
C TYR A 60 -42.70 -28.45 -19.10
N PRO A 61 -43.28 -28.87 -20.23
CA PRO A 61 -42.49 -29.32 -21.39
C PRO A 61 -41.57 -28.25 -21.94
N GLU A 62 -42.07 -27.00 -22.07
CA GLU A 62 -41.30 -25.84 -22.54
C GLU A 62 -40.21 -25.46 -21.57
N PHE A 63 -40.52 -25.47 -20.26
CA PHE A 63 -39.54 -25.25 -19.21
C PHE A 63 -38.43 -26.29 -19.26
N SER A 64 -38.77 -27.56 -19.39
CA SER A 64 -37.84 -28.65 -19.50
C SER A 64 -36.94 -28.54 -20.75
N ALA A 65 -37.52 -28.18 -21.91
CA ALA A 65 -36.77 -27.97 -23.15
C ALA A 65 -35.79 -26.78 -23.01
N THR A 66 -36.23 -25.66 -22.49
CA THR A 66 -35.39 -24.49 -22.26
C THR A 66 -34.21 -24.80 -21.30
N ASN A 67 -34.48 -25.53 -20.22
CA ASN A 67 -33.44 -25.95 -19.27
C ASN A 67 -32.40 -26.85 -19.95
N TRP A 68 -32.80 -27.82 -20.82
CA TRP A 68 -31.88 -28.64 -21.61
C TRP A 68 -31.04 -27.79 -22.57
N VAL A 69 -31.65 -26.83 -23.26
CA VAL A 69 -30.94 -25.90 -24.15
C VAL A 69 -29.86 -25.12 -23.36
N CYS A 70 -30.18 -24.63 -22.18
CA CYS A 70 -29.21 -23.95 -21.30
C CYS A 70 -28.07 -24.89 -20.91
N LEU A 71 -28.33 -26.11 -20.51
CA LEU A 71 -27.32 -27.12 -20.14
C LEU A 71 -26.38 -27.48 -21.28
N LEU A 72 -26.87 -27.50 -22.54
CA LEU A 72 -26.08 -27.82 -23.73
C LEU A 72 -25.26 -26.64 -24.26
N ILE A 73 -25.83 -25.41 -24.26
CA ILE A 73 -25.20 -24.22 -24.86
C ILE A 73 -24.17 -23.59 -23.93
N THR A 74 -24.44 -23.57 -22.62
CA THR A 74 -23.53 -22.90 -21.67
C THR A 74 -22.10 -23.45 -21.65
N PRO A 75 -21.86 -24.80 -21.71
CA PRO A 75 -20.52 -25.34 -21.84
C PRO A 75 -19.78 -24.92 -23.11
N ALA A 76 -20.49 -24.72 -24.23
CA ALA A 76 -19.91 -24.25 -25.48
C ALA A 76 -19.39 -22.78 -25.30
N PHE A 77 -20.18 -21.93 -24.69
CA PHE A 77 -19.70 -20.58 -24.32
C PHE A 77 -18.48 -20.64 -23.42
N TYR A 78 -18.47 -21.51 -22.40
CA TYR A 78 -17.31 -21.66 -21.53
C TYR A 78 -16.04 -22.02 -22.31
N LEU A 79 -16.10 -23.03 -23.19
CA LEU A 79 -14.96 -23.50 -23.96
C LEU A 79 -14.44 -22.45 -24.94
N ILE A 80 -15.34 -21.76 -25.65
CA ILE A 80 -14.99 -20.65 -26.56
C ILE A 80 -14.30 -19.51 -25.74
N GLY A 81 -14.89 -19.14 -24.61
CA GLY A 81 -14.32 -18.10 -23.72
C GLY A 81 -12.94 -18.47 -23.21
N TYR A 82 -12.72 -19.73 -22.84
CA TYR A 82 -11.42 -20.24 -22.43
C TYR A 82 -10.37 -20.13 -23.54
N GLN A 83 -10.73 -20.49 -24.77
CA GLN A 83 -9.83 -20.37 -25.92
C GLN A 83 -9.51 -18.89 -26.24
N LEU A 84 -10.52 -18.02 -26.24
CA LEU A 84 -10.33 -16.59 -26.47
C LEU A 84 -9.43 -15.95 -25.41
N LYS A 85 -9.63 -16.26 -24.13
CA LYS A 85 -8.79 -15.77 -23.03
C LYS A 85 -7.33 -16.21 -23.21
N ARG A 86 -7.10 -17.48 -23.58
CA ARG A 86 -5.76 -18.01 -23.84
C ARG A 86 -5.06 -17.32 -25.02
N GLN A 87 -5.80 -16.95 -26.04
CA GLN A 87 -5.28 -16.28 -27.24
C GLN A 87 -5.12 -14.75 -27.05
N TYR A 88 -5.85 -14.16 -26.09
CA TYR A 88 -5.94 -12.73 -25.89
C TYR A 88 -4.59 -12.04 -25.64
N GLY A 89 -3.64 -12.74 -25.02
CA GLY A 89 -2.28 -12.23 -24.79
C GLY A 89 -1.38 -12.25 -26.04
N ARG A 90 -1.75 -12.96 -27.12
CA ARG A 90 -0.85 -13.26 -28.24
C ARG A 90 -1.12 -12.50 -29.53
N ARG A 91 -2.31 -11.94 -29.75
CA ARG A 91 -2.68 -11.29 -31.03
C ARG A 91 -3.45 -9.98 -30.84
N ARG A 92 -3.09 -8.95 -31.65
CA ARG A 92 -3.73 -7.62 -31.65
C ARG A 92 -5.19 -7.62 -32.12
N ASN A 93 -5.60 -8.58 -32.96
CA ASN A 93 -6.95 -8.70 -33.54
C ASN A 93 -7.96 -9.42 -32.64
N SER A 94 -7.61 -9.78 -31.43
CA SER A 94 -8.49 -10.53 -30.54
C SER A 94 -9.56 -9.68 -29.83
N ILE A 95 -9.43 -8.35 -29.83
CA ILE A 95 -10.37 -7.46 -29.12
C ILE A 95 -11.76 -7.50 -29.77
N SER A 96 -11.86 -7.31 -31.08
CA SER A 96 -13.16 -7.30 -31.79
C SER A 96 -13.89 -8.65 -31.70
N LEU A 97 -13.16 -9.76 -31.81
CA LEU A 97 -13.75 -11.08 -31.66
C LEU A 97 -14.23 -11.36 -30.24
N SER A 98 -13.43 -10.95 -29.25
CA SER A 98 -13.79 -11.08 -27.83
C SER A 98 -15.02 -10.22 -27.49
N LEU A 99 -15.13 -9.03 -28.09
CA LEU A 99 -16.27 -8.16 -27.93
C LEU A 99 -17.56 -8.81 -28.44
N VAL A 100 -17.52 -9.29 -29.68
CA VAL A 100 -18.67 -9.99 -30.28
C VAL A 100 -19.08 -11.17 -29.41
N TYR A 101 -18.11 -11.94 -28.92
CA TYR A 101 -18.38 -13.07 -28.04
C TYR A 101 -19.08 -12.66 -26.74
N VAL A 102 -18.61 -11.61 -26.07
CA VAL A 102 -19.23 -11.08 -24.83
C VAL A 102 -20.65 -10.59 -25.09
N VAL A 103 -20.87 -9.85 -26.19
CA VAL A 103 -22.20 -9.38 -26.58
C VAL A 103 -23.15 -10.57 -26.87
N CYS A 104 -22.69 -11.58 -27.60
CA CYS A 104 -23.47 -12.79 -27.85
C CYS A 104 -23.84 -13.52 -26.56
N PHE A 105 -22.93 -13.59 -25.58
CA PHE A 105 -23.22 -14.20 -24.29
C PHE A 105 -24.24 -13.38 -23.49
N CYS A 106 -24.17 -12.05 -23.51
CA CYS A 106 -25.17 -11.18 -22.88
C CYS A 106 -26.56 -11.38 -23.51
N VAL A 107 -26.63 -11.43 -24.85
CA VAL A 107 -27.88 -11.73 -25.58
C VAL A 107 -28.44 -13.11 -25.21
N TYR A 108 -27.56 -14.11 -25.10
CA TYR A 108 -27.95 -15.45 -24.63
C TYR A 108 -28.57 -15.41 -23.23
N LEU A 109 -27.94 -14.70 -22.27
CA LEU A 109 -28.48 -14.55 -20.91
C LEU A 109 -29.85 -13.86 -20.92
N PHE A 110 -30.03 -12.81 -21.73
CA PHE A 110 -31.31 -12.14 -21.86
C PHE A 110 -32.37 -13.04 -22.45
N ALA A 111 -32.06 -13.75 -23.53
CA ALA A 111 -32.99 -14.71 -24.14
C ALA A 111 -33.43 -15.79 -23.15
N CYS A 112 -32.48 -16.35 -22.36
CA CYS A 112 -32.81 -17.29 -21.29
C CYS A 112 -33.69 -16.66 -20.22
N GLY A 113 -33.37 -15.43 -19.76
CA GLY A 113 -34.16 -14.71 -18.77
C GLY A 113 -35.60 -14.44 -19.23
N ILE A 114 -35.77 -14.03 -20.49
CA ILE A 114 -37.07 -13.83 -21.12
C ILE A 114 -37.84 -15.15 -21.21
N MET A 115 -37.22 -16.20 -21.74
CA MET A 115 -37.87 -17.52 -21.92
C MET A 115 -38.29 -18.11 -20.57
N PHE A 116 -37.45 -18.14 -19.58
CA PHE A 116 -37.80 -18.62 -18.24
C PHE A 116 -38.90 -17.80 -17.61
N ASN A 117 -38.92 -16.49 -17.82
CA ASN A 117 -39.95 -15.63 -17.29
C ASN A 117 -41.34 -15.96 -17.87
N PHE A 118 -41.42 -16.13 -19.20
CA PHE A 118 -42.69 -16.43 -19.87
C PHE A 118 -43.18 -17.87 -19.66
N ILE A 119 -42.29 -18.83 -19.49
CA ILE A 119 -42.61 -20.23 -19.25
C ILE A 119 -43.00 -20.51 -17.79
N ALA A 120 -42.37 -19.82 -16.83
CA ALA A 120 -42.56 -20.06 -15.40
C ALA A 120 -43.90 -19.55 -14.88
N THR A 121 -44.65 -18.74 -15.63
CA THR A 121 -45.88 -18.10 -15.18
C THR A 121 -47.07 -18.56 -15.98
N SER A 122 -48.09 -19.07 -15.29
CA SER A 122 -49.43 -19.33 -15.87
C SER A 122 -50.18 -18.05 -16.24
N ASP A 123 -49.74 -16.90 -15.71
CA ASP A 123 -50.25 -15.57 -15.98
C ASP A 123 -49.11 -14.65 -16.32
N PRO A 124 -48.90 -14.33 -17.64
CA PRO A 124 -47.77 -13.52 -18.13
C PRO A 124 -47.77 -12.08 -17.55
N SER A 125 -48.89 -11.63 -17.02
CA SER A 125 -49.04 -10.23 -16.58
C SER A 125 -48.23 -9.86 -15.33
N HIS A 126 -47.73 -10.81 -14.55
CA HIS A 126 -47.22 -10.55 -13.21
C HIS A 126 -45.76 -10.94 -12.92
N SER A 127 -44.98 -11.45 -13.89
CA SER A 127 -43.67 -11.98 -13.54
C SER A 127 -42.56 -11.57 -14.50
N ILE A 128 -41.96 -10.38 -14.25
CA ILE A 128 -40.75 -9.91 -14.93
C ILE A 128 -39.50 -10.16 -14.06
N ILE A 129 -39.61 -10.88 -12.95
CA ILE A 129 -38.56 -11.02 -11.94
C ILE A 129 -37.29 -11.68 -12.51
N ILE A 130 -37.42 -12.78 -13.23
CA ILE A 130 -36.26 -13.53 -13.77
C ILE A 130 -35.53 -12.70 -14.83
N TYR A 131 -36.32 -12.02 -15.67
CA TYR A 131 -35.80 -11.11 -16.68
C TYR A 131 -35.08 -9.89 -16.06
N LEU A 132 -35.66 -9.30 -15.01
CA LEU A 132 -35.05 -8.22 -14.24
C LEU A 132 -33.69 -8.65 -13.63
N VAL A 133 -33.62 -9.85 -13.06
CA VAL A 133 -32.38 -10.41 -12.54
C VAL A 133 -31.30 -10.51 -13.64
N ALA A 134 -31.66 -10.98 -14.82
CA ALA A 134 -30.74 -11.07 -15.97
C ALA A 134 -30.25 -9.68 -16.40
N LEU A 135 -31.15 -8.66 -16.46
CA LEU A 135 -30.80 -7.28 -16.80
C LEU A 135 -29.79 -6.70 -15.76
N ILE A 136 -30.12 -6.82 -14.47
CA ILE A 136 -29.25 -6.31 -13.41
C ILE A 136 -27.90 -7.02 -13.41
N ALA A 137 -27.88 -8.34 -13.58
CA ALA A 137 -26.66 -9.14 -13.63
C ALA A 137 -25.75 -8.69 -14.78
N VAL A 138 -26.29 -8.52 -16.00
CA VAL A 138 -25.50 -8.05 -17.15
C VAL A 138 -25.04 -6.61 -16.94
N ALA A 139 -25.93 -5.69 -16.50
CA ALA A 139 -25.57 -4.28 -16.31
C ALA A 139 -24.53 -4.06 -15.21
N GLY A 140 -24.61 -4.84 -14.12
CA GLY A 140 -23.74 -4.66 -12.94
C GLY A 140 -22.39 -5.35 -13.03
N VAL A 141 -22.27 -6.40 -13.86
CA VAL A 141 -21.09 -7.26 -13.89
C VAL A 141 -20.21 -7.00 -15.11
N TYR A 142 -20.81 -6.69 -16.27
CA TYR A 142 -20.07 -6.46 -17.50
C TYR A 142 -19.74 -4.98 -17.73
N THR A 143 -18.48 -4.72 -18.05
CA THR A 143 -18.03 -3.38 -18.43
C THR A 143 -18.25 -3.22 -19.95
N LEU A 144 -19.28 -2.47 -20.32
CA LEU A 144 -19.71 -2.26 -21.71
C LEU A 144 -19.49 -0.80 -22.14
N GLU A 145 -18.94 -0.57 -23.34
CA GLU A 145 -18.86 0.77 -23.91
C GLU A 145 -20.27 1.27 -24.31
N TYR A 146 -20.38 2.57 -24.60
CA TYR A 146 -21.65 3.20 -24.95
C TYR A 146 -22.36 2.48 -26.11
N GLN A 147 -21.62 2.16 -27.20
CA GLN A 147 -22.16 1.51 -28.38
C GLN A 147 -22.68 0.10 -28.09
N GLU A 148 -21.96 -0.64 -27.27
CA GLU A 148 -22.33 -2.01 -26.85
C GLU A 148 -23.59 -1.99 -25.96
N THR A 149 -23.65 -1.06 -25.01
CA THR A 149 -24.83 -0.90 -24.16
C THR A 149 -26.06 -0.55 -24.98
N LEU A 150 -25.92 0.39 -25.93
CA LEU A 150 -27.01 0.79 -26.82
C LEU A 150 -27.48 -0.38 -27.70
N LEU A 151 -26.53 -1.11 -28.31
CA LEU A 151 -26.81 -2.29 -29.11
C LEU A 151 -27.60 -3.34 -28.33
N LEU A 152 -27.12 -3.68 -27.11
CA LEU A 152 -27.81 -4.65 -26.25
C LEU A 152 -29.20 -4.16 -25.83
N THR A 153 -29.36 -2.87 -25.56
CA THR A 153 -30.67 -2.28 -25.24
C THR A 153 -31.65 -2.45 -26.37
N VAL A 154 -31.24 -2.16 -27.63
CA VAL A 154 -32.08 -2.32 -28.82
C VAL A 154 -32.40 -3.80 -29.09
N ILE A 155 -31.40 -4.68 -29.07
CA ILE A 155 -31.61 -6.12 -29.28
C ILE A 155 -32.61 -6.66 -28.24
N ASN A 156 -32.47 -6.23 -26.99
CA ASN A 156 -33.32 -6.69 -25.90
C ASN A 156 -34.77 -6.20 -26.04
N ALA A 157 -34.96 -4.94 -26.43
CA ALA A 157 -36.27 -4.40 -26.77
C ALA A 157 -36.96 -5.23 -27.86
N VAL A 158 -36.24 -5.48 -28.97
CA VAL A 158 -36.77 -6.26 -30.10
C VAL A 158 -37.14 -7.68 -29.68
N LEU A 159 -36.26 -8.37 -28.95
CA LEU A 159 -36.50 -9.75 -28.51
C LEU A 159 -37.74 -9.84 -27.60
N PHE A 160 -37.88 -8.90 -26.68
CA PHE A 160 -39.00 -8.89 -25.73
C PHE A 160 -40.33 -8.60 -26.46
N THR A 161 -40.36 -7.57 -27.32
CA THR A 161 -41.53 -7.21 -28.11
C THR A 161 -41.97 -8.36 -29.03
N LEU A 162 -41.02 -9.01 -29.75
CA LEU A 162 -41.35 -10.15 -30.60
C LEU A 162 -41.96 -11.31 -29.80
N LEU A 163 -41.51 -11.54 -28.58
CA LEU A 163 -42.04 -12.59 -27.74
C LEU A 163 -43.47 -12.26 -27.27
N LEU A 164 -43.76 -10.99 -26.92
CA LEU A 164 -45.12 -10.54 -26.58
C LEU A 164 -46.12 -10.82 -27.72
N PHE A 165 -45.75 -10.52 -28.96
CA PHE A 165 -46.57 -10.82 -30.13
C PHE A 165 -46.73 -12.33 -30.38
N TYR A 166 -45.67 -13.12 -30.12
CA TYR A 166 -45.72 -14.57 -30.26
C TYR A 166 -46.70 -15.25 -29.28
N VAL A 167 -46.73 -14.77 -28.04
CA VAL A 167 -47.59 -15.30 -26.99
C VAL A 167 -49.04 -14.86 -27.16
N ARG A 168 -49.37 -13.97 -28.12
CA ARG A 168 -50.72 -13.44 -28.36
C ARG A 168 -51.36 -12.79 -27.16
N ALA A 169 -50.60 -12.03 -26.38
CA ALA A 169 -51.10 -11.29 -25.22
C ALA A 169 -52.19 -10.28 -25.64
N ASP A 170 -53.09 -9.95 -24.76
CA ASP A 170 -54.11 -8.94 -24.97
C ASP A 170 -53.49 -7.55 -25.20
N PRO A 171 -54.07 -6.67 -26.04
CA PRO A 171 -53.52 -5.34 -26.35
C PRO A 171 -53.19 -4.50 -25.09
N THR A 172 -54.01 -4.63 -24.03
CA THR A 172 -53.81 -3.93 -22.77
C THR A 172 -52.60 -4.46 -22.02
N GLU A 173 -52.35 -5.77 -22.05
CA GLU A 173 -51.17 -6.41 -21.47
C GLU A 173 -49.89 -6.07 -22.27
N ILE A 174 -49.97 -6.04 -23.59
CA ILE A 174 -48.88 -5.59 -24.43
C ILE A 174 -48.44 -4.18 -24.04
N LEU A 175 -49.39 -3.25 -23.95
CA LEU A 175 -49.12 -1.86 -23.58
C LEU A 175 -48.45 -1.76 -22.19
N TYR A 176 -48.95 -2.48 -21.20
CA TYR A 176 -48.42 -2.47 -19.85
C TYR A 176 -46.97 -3.01 -19.82
N ASN A 177 -46.73 -4.15 -20.48
CA ASN A 177 -45.39 -4.78 -20.52
C ASN A 177 -44.37 -3.93 -21.31
N GLU A 178 -44.78 -3.26 -22.40
CA GLU A 178 -43.93 -2.33 -23.15
C GLU A 178 -43.53 -1.09 -22.30
N LEU A 179 -44.48 -0.51 -21.55
CA LEU A 179 -44.19 0.62 -20.65
C LEU A 179 -43.18 0.20 -19.57
N LEU A 180 -43.36 -1.00 -19.00
CA LEU A 180 -42.46 -1.54 -17.98
C LEU A 180 -41.08 -1.86 -18.58
N LEU A 181 -41.05 -2.39 -19.80
CA LEU A 181 -39.81 -2.65 -20.55
C LEU A 181 -38.99 -1.37 -20.74
N ILE A 182 -39.61 -0.27 -21.13
CA ILE A 182 -38.92 1.03 -21.30
C ILE A 182 -38.25 1.45 -20.00
N VAL A 183 -38.92 1.33 -18.86
CA VAL A 183 -38.36 1.66 -17.54
C VAL A 183 -37.17 0.75 -17.22
N LEU A 184 -37.29 -0.56 -17.44
CA LEU A 184 -36.27 -1.54 -17.15
C LEU A 184 -35.03 -1.36 -18.04
N LEU A 185 -35.22 -1.09 -19.33
CA LEU A 185 -34.12 -0.81 -20.27
C LEU A 185 -33.43 0.53 -19.97
N GLY A 186 -34.21 1.54 -19.52
CA GLY A 186 -33.64 2.78 -19.01
C GLY A 186 -32.74 2.55 -17.78
N ALA A 187 -33.22 1.76 -16.83
CA ALA A 187 -32.44 1.37 -15.64
C ALA A 187 -31.17 0.54 -16.03
N PHE A 188 -31.32 -0.43 -16.93
CA PHE A 188 -30.19 -1.19 -17.48
C PHE A 188 -29.13 -0.27 -18.08
N PHE A 189 -29.55 0.67 -18.91
CA PHE A 189 -28.65 1.63 -19.54
C PHE A 189 -27.91 2.48 -18.50
N LEU A 190 -28.62 3.03 -17.52
CA LEU A 190 -28.02 3.88 -16.48
C LEU A 190 -27.05 3.10 -15.59
N ILE A 191 -27.40 1.88 -15.19
CA ILE A 191 -26.52 1.01 -14.36
C ILE A 191 -25.25 0.67 -15.16
N SER A 192 -25.40 0.23 -16.42
CA SER A 192 -24.25 -0.08 -17.26
C SER A 192 -23.32 1.13 -17.47
N ARG A 193 -23.88 2.33 -17.64
CA ARG A 193 -23.10 3.57 -17.73
C ARG A 193 -22.39 3.92 -16.42
N HIS A 194 -23.04 3.70 -15.29
CA HIS A 194 -22.44 3.90 -13.99
C HIS A 194 -21.25 2.95 -13.78
N VAL A 195 -21.42 1.66 -14.06
CA VAL A 195 -20.35 0.64 -13.95
C VAL A 195 -19.17 0.99 -14.85
N TYR A 196 -19.42 1.35 -16.12
CA TYR A 196 -18.35 1.77 -17.03
C TYR A 196 -17.59 3.00 -16.52
N SER A 197 -18.29 4.03 -16.05
CA SER A 197 -17.68 5.24 -15.49
C SER A 197 -16.85 4.95 -14.25
N TYR A 198 -17.35 4.10 -13.37
CA TYR A 198 -16.64 3.66 -12.15
C TYR A 198 -15.35 2.91 -12.51
N GLN A 199 -15.43 1.90 -13.37
CA GLN A 199 -14.28 1.11 -13.81
C GLN A 199 -13.22 1.96 -14.51
N THR A 200 -13.67 2.88 -15.35
CA THR A 200 -12.80 3.86 -16.04
C THR A 200 -12.04 4.73 -15.05
N SER A 201 -12.75 5.31 -14.08
CA SER A 201 -12.15 6.18 -13.07
C SER A 201 -11.16 5.43 -12.19
N HIS A 202 -11.52 4.22 -11.76
CA HIS A 202 -10.66 3.37 -10.95
C HIS A 202 -9.37 2.96 -11.69
N HIS A 203 -9.49 2.52 -12.94
CA HIS A 203 -8.33 2.15 -13.77
C HIS A 203 -7.40 3.35 -14.01
N LEU A 204 -7.95 4.52 -14.30
CA LEU A 204 -7.18 5.75 -14.52
C LEU A 204 -6.43 6.15 -13.24
N GLN A 205 -7.10 6.17 -12.09
CA GLN A 205 -6.49 6.47 -10.81
C GLN A 205 -5.34 5.51 -10.49
N TYR A 206 -5.57 4.20 -10.67
CA TYR A 206 -4.54 3.18 -10.47
C TYR A 206 -3.30 3.42 -11.34
N ARG A 207 -3.50 3.78 -12.61
CA ARG A 207 -2.40 4.09 -13.53
C ARG A 207 -1.61 5.33 -13.11
N ILE A 208 -2.31 6.41 -12.75
CA ILE A 208 -1.68 7.66 -12.30
C ILE A 208 -0.88 7.41 -11.02
N ILE A 209 -1.43 6.68 -10.05
CA ILE A 209 -0.72 6.34 -8.82
C ILE A 209 0.53 5.52 -9.12
N LYS A 210 0.43 4.52 -10.02
CA LYS A 210 1.58 3.70 -10.42
C LYS A 210 2.68 4.51 -11.11
N GLU A 211 2.31 5.43 -12.00
CA GLU A 211 3.26 6.33 -12.67
C GLU A 211 3.94 7.26 -11.66
N LYS A 212 3.17 7.85 -10.73
CA LYS A 212 3.71 8.72 -9.68
C LYS A 212 4.64 7.98 -8.71
N ASN A 213 4.29 6.76 -8.32
CA ASN A 213 5.18 5.95 -7.48
C ASN A 213 6.51 5.66 -8.18
N LEU A 214 6.48 5.33 -9.49
CA LEU A 214 7.70 5.11 -10.26
C LEU A 214 8.56 6.39 -10.38
N GLU A 215 7.93 7.56 -10.54
CA GLU A 215 8.65 8.85 -10.53
C GLU A 215 9.32 9.11 -9.17
N ILE A 216 8.60 8.85 -8.07
CA ILE A 216 9.12 9.01 -6.70
C ILE A 216 10.30 8.06 -6.46
N GLU A 217 10.18 6.79 -6.88
CA GLU A 217 11.27 5.81 -6.78
C GLU A 217 12.52 6.26 -7.54
N LYS A 218 12.35 6.73 -8.78
CA LYS A 218 13.46 7.25 -9.59
C LYS A 218 14.12 8.49 -8.97
N ALA A 219 13.30 9.43 -8.49
CA ALA A 219 13.80 10.64 -7.84
C ALA A 219 14.55 10.31 -6.54
N SER A 220 14.05 9.36 -5.77
CA SER A 220 14.71 8.88 -4.53
C SER A 220 16.04 8.17 -4.85
N ALA A 221 16.06 7.29 -5.86
CA ALA A 221 17.28 6.62 -6.29
C ALA A 221 18.35 7.62 -6.76
N PHE A 222 17.98 8.58 -7.60
CA PHE A 222 18.86 9.64 -8.08
C PHE A 222 19.39 10.51 -6.92
N LYS A 223 18.53 10.91 -5.98
CA LYS A 223 18.94 11.65 -4.77
C LYS A 223 20.03 10.89 -4.00
N ASN A 224 19.85 9.58 -3.80
CA ASN A 224 20.78 8.75 -3.04
C ASN A 224 22.11 8.54 -3.77
N GLU A 225 22.07 8.40 -5.09
CA GLU A 225 23.28 8.31 -5.94
C GLU A 225 24.11 9.59 -5.85
N VAL A 226 23.46 10.76 -6.02
CA VAL A 226 24.14 12.06 -5.92
C VAL A 226 24.74 12.26 -4.54
N LEU A 227 24.00 11.97 -3.46
CA LEU A 227 24.51 12.10 -2.10
C LEU A 227 25.68 11.15 -1.84
N GLY A 228 25.65 9.93 -2.41
CA GLY A 228 26.76 8.98 -2.32
C GLY A 228 28.02 9.50 -3.01
N MET A 229 27.88 10.06 -4.20
CA MET A 229 28.98 10.64 -4.97
C MET A 229 29.59 11.86 -4.25
N VAL A 230 28.77 12.80 -3.81
CA VAL A 230 29.21 14.01 -3.09
C VAL A 230 29.96 13.63 -1.80
N ALA A 231 29.42 12.67 -1.06
CA ALA A 231 30.07 12.23 0.18
C ALA A 231 31.44 11.57 -0.05
N HIS A 232 31.57 10.75 -1.12
CA HIS A 232 32.85 10.18 -1.52
C HIS A 232 33.85 11.28 -1.89
N ASP A 233 33.44 12.25 -2.70
CA ASP A 233 34.28 13.34 -3.17
C ASP A 233 34.69 14.33 -2.07
N LEU A 234 33.87 14.46 -1.02
CA LEU A 234 34.23 15.23 0.16
C LEU A 234 35.13 14.46 1.14
N ARG A 235 35.00 13.14 1.22
CA ARG A 235 35.84 12.31 2.11
C ARG A 235 37.31 12.35 1.67
N ASN A 236 37.59 12.33 0.37
CA ASN A 236 38.96 12.27 -0.17
C ASN A 236 39.82 13.48 0.22
N PRO A 237 39.40 14.76 0.02
CA PRO A 237 40.20 15.91 0.44
C PRO A 237 40.33 15.99 1.98
N ILE A 238 39.32 15.59 2.75
CA ILE A 238 39.42 15.59 4.22
C ILE A 238 40.44 14.56 4.70
N ALA A 239 40.43 13.35 4.13
CA ALA A 239 41.44 12.33 4.44
C ALA A 239 42.86 12.78 4.05
N ALA A 240 43.01 13.52 2.95
CA ALA A 240 44.29 14.11 2.59
C ALA A 240 44.77 15.16 3.62
N ILE A 241 43.88 16.03 4.09
CA ILE A 241 44.21 17.00 5.14
C ILE A 241 44.58 16.30 6.45
N GLU A 242 43.84 15.24 6.84
CA GLU A 242 44.16 14.43 8.01
C GLU A 242 45.53 13.76 7.89
N SER A 243 45.88 13.22 6.72
CA SER A 243 47.18 12.61 6.46
C SER A 243 48.34 13.62 6.55
N ILE A 244 48.11 14.86 6.06
CA ILE A 244 49.12 15.93 6.17
C ILE A 244 49.28 16.35 7.64
N THR A 245 48.23 16.48 8.40
CA THR A 245 48.31 16.81 9.84
C THR A 245 49.02 15.74 10.64
N LEU A 246 48.81 14.44 10.30
CA LEU A 246 49.57 13.35 10.90
C LEU A 246 51.06 13.40 10.59
N LEU A 247 51.42 13.74 9.34
CA LEU A 247 52.85 13.93 8.96
C LEU A 247 53.48 15.09 9.71
N MET A 248 52.75 16.22 9.88
CA MET A 248 53.24 17.35 10.68
C MET A 248 53.43 16.99 12.16
N GLU A 249 52.60 16.14 12.75
CA GLU A 249 52.75 15.65 14.12
C GLU A 249 54.00 14.76 14.35
N MET A 250 54.62 14.24 13.25
CA MET A 250 55.84 13.44 13.35
C MET A 250 57.11 14.30 13.48
N ASP A 251 57.01 15.59 13.21
CA ASP A 251 58.12 16.54 13.37
C ASP A 251 58.06 17.19 14.77
N GLU A 252 59.20 17.79 15.19
CA GLU A 252 59.23 18.60 16.42
C GLU A 252 58.46 19.92 16.18
N LEU A 253 57.20 19.97 16.64
CA LEU A 253 56.36 21.13 16.54
C LEU A 253 56.50 22.01 17.77
N ASP A 254 56.46 23.34 17.58
CA ASP A 254 56.22 24.30 18.65
C ASP A 254 54.80 24.18 19.19
N ASP A 255 54.56 24.68 20.40
CA ASP A 255 53.27 24.50 21.10
C ASP A 255 52.10 25.11 20.32
N ASP A 256 52.27 26.26 19.69
CA ASP A 256 51.25 26.91 18.85
C ASP A 256 50.87 26.09 17.62
N THR A 257 51.90 25.53 16.92
CA THR A 257 51.71 24.69 15.74
C THR A 257 51.01 23.34 16.14
N ARG A 258 51.42 22.79 17.29
CA ARG A 258 50.78 21.54 17.80
C ARG A 258 49.31 21.77 18.12
N GLU A 259 48.94 22.91 18.75
CA GLU A 259 47.55 23.26 19.03
C GLU A 259 46.76 23.44 17.73
N ASN A 260 47.31 24.17 16.74
CA ASN A 260 46.69 24.39 15.43
C ASN A 260 46.43 23.08 14.68
N THR A 261 47.44 22.17 14.67
CA THR A 261 47.34 20.84 14.04
C THR A 261 46.23 20.00 14.71
N GLY A 262 46.17 20.04 16.02
CA GLY A 262 45.10 19.39 16.79
C GLY A 262 43.70 19.94 16.44
N MET A 263 43.54 21.25 16.27
CA MET A 263 42.26 21.87 15.85
C MET A 263 41.88 21.46 14.42
N ILE A 264 42.80 21.33 13.50
CA ILE A 264 42.55 20.86 12.13
C ILE A 264 42.05 19.40 12.17
N LYS A 265 42.71 18.53 12.91
CA LYS A 265 42.35 17.10 13.06
C LYS A 265 40.94 16.95 13.63
N VAL A 266 40.59 17.69 14.67
CA VAL A 266 39.23 17.71 15.24
C VAL A 266 38.21 18.18 14.21
N SER A 267 38.57 19.17 13.37
CA SER A 267 37.68 19.68 12.32
C SER A 267 37.47 18.67 11.21
N CYS A 268 38.49 17.93 10.79
CA CYS A 268 38.42 16.83 9.82
C CYS A 268 37.51 15.71 10.33
N HIS A 269 37.68 15.25 11.57
CA HIS A 269 36.83 14.22 12.17
C HIS A 269 35.37 14.67 12.24
N LYS A 270 35.08 15.94 12.60
CA LYS A 270 33.73 16.50 12.60
C LYS A 270 33.12 16.49 11.20
N ALA A 271 33.88 16.90 10.18
CA ALA A 271 33.41 16.91 8.80
C ALA A 271 33.09 15.49 8.29
N LEU A 272 33.95 14.51 8.58
CA LEU A 272 33.69 13.10 8.24
C LEU A 272 32.44 12.55 8.95
N ALA A 273 32.24 12.90 10.19
CA ALA A 273 31.01 12.51 10.93
C ALA A 273 29.74 13.07 10.26
N ILE A 274 29.76 14.35 9.86
CA ILE A 274 28.62 14.98 9.15
C ILE A 274 28.36 14.29 7.81
N ILE A 275 29.40 13.98 7.04
CA ILE A 275 29.27 13.28 5.76
C ILE A 275 28.66 11.89 5.95
N ASN A 276 29.11 11.13 6.95
CA ASN A 276 28.59 9.82 7.26
C ASN A 276 27.13 9.88 7.72
N ASP A 277 26.75 10.87 8.52
CA ASP A 277 25.38 11.14 8.93
C ASP A 277 24.48 11.43 7.72
N LEU A 278 24.96 12.25 6.77
CA LEU A 278 24.24 12.58 5.54
C LEU A 278 24.00 11.34 4.66
N LEU A 279 25.04 10.51 4.49
CA LEU A 279 24.94 9.24 3.76
C LEU A 279 23.95 8.28 4.39
N GLU A 280 23.91 8.20 5.71
CA GLU A 280 22.99 7.30 6.37
C GLU A 280 21.54 7.75 6.23
N VAL A 281 21.29 9.05 6.32
CA VAL A 281 19.96 9.61 6.02
C VAL A 281 19.53 9.23 4.60
N ALA A 282 20.46 9.28 3.62
CA ALA A 282 20.19 8.90 2.23
C ALA A 282 19.89 7.40 2.06
N ARG A 283 20.68 6.54 2.72
CA ARG A 283 20.55 5.07 2.62
C ARG A 283 19.35 4.52 3.39
N ASN A 284 19.00 5.11 4.53
CA ASN A 284 17.92 4.62 5.38
C ASN A 284 16.52 4.84 4.78
N ASP A 285 16.37 5.72 3.80
CA ASP A 285 15.09 5.89 3.10
C ASP A 285 14.69 4.66 2.26
N ASN A 286 15.64 3.74 1.88
CA ASN A 286 15.40 2.67 0.91
C ASN A 286 15.76 1.24 1.34
N SER A 287 16.34 1.00 2.54
CA SER A 287 16.74 -0.37 2.94
C SER A 287 15.73 -1.00 3.88
N ASP A 288 14.89 -1.89 3.36
CA ASP A 288 13.92 -2.70 4.15
C ASP A 288 14.55 -3.93 4.85
N THR A 289 15.83 -4.23 4.61
CA THR A 289 16.45 -5.44 5.16
C THR A 289 17.38 -5.11 6.32
N MET A 290 16.80 -4.93 7.52
CA MET A 290 17.58 -4.98 8.76
C MET A 290 17.59 -6.40 9.31
N THR A 291 18.79 -6.90 9.65
CA THR A 291 18.92 -8.16 10.38
C THR A 291 18.78 -7.89 11.88
N TYR A 292 17.78 -8.47 12.51
CA TYR A 292 17.53 -8.33 13.93
C TYR A 292 18.03 -9.56 14.66
N THR A 293 18.66 -9.37 15.83
CA THR A 293 19.09 -10.43 16.73
C THR A 293 18.48 -10.23 18.11
N LEU A 294 18.28 -11.31 18.84
CA LEU A 294 17.81 -11.24 20.22
C LEU A 294 18.99 -10.87 21.11
N VAL A 295 18.95 -9.66 21.69
CA VAL A 295 20.03 -9.09 22.50
C VAL A 295 19.60 -8.95 23.95
N ASN A 296 20.48 -9.33 24.91
CA ASN A 296 20.31 -8.99 26.31
C ASN A 296 20.64 -7.50 26.51
N MET A 297 19.63 -6.69 26.74
CA MET A 297 19.78 -5.24 26.80
C MET A 297 20.62 -4.77 28.00
N LYS A 298 20.63 -5.53 29.10
CA LYS A 298 21.47 -5.21 30.27
C LYS A 298 22.96 -5.33 29.92
N GLU A 299 23.36 -6.47 29.35
CA GLU A 299 24.73 -6.71 28.90
C GLU A 299 25.17 -5.70 27.85
N PHE A 300 24.34 -5.48 26.82
CA PHE A 300 24.59 -4.50 25.78
C PHE A 300 24.82 -3.08 26.34
N LEU A 301 23.99 -2.62 27.28
CA LEU A 301 24.16 -1.32 27.90
C LEU A 301 25.41 -1.27 28.79
N GLN A 302 25.74 -2.34 29.51
CA GLN A 302 26.98 -2.43 30.30
C GLN A 302 28.23 -2.28 29.43
N GLU A 303 28.28 -3.01 28.29
CA GLU A 303 29.37 -2.89 27.32
C GLU A 303 29.48 -1.46 26.76
N THR A 304 28.34 -0.90 26.36
CA THR A 304 28.30 0.50 25.88
C THR A 304 28.85 1.49 26.91
N LEU A 305 28.42 1.40 28.17
CA LEU A 305 28.90 2.29 29.21
C LEU A 305 30.37 2.09 29.52
N HIS A 306 30.83 0.85 29.51
CA HIS A 306 32.24 0.52 29.74
C HIS A 306 33.13 1.21 28.68
N VAL A 307 32.75 1.18 27.41
CA VAL A 307 33.47 1.89 26.33
C VAL A 307 33.53 3.39 26.63
N TRP A 308 32.39 4.02 26.93
CA TRP A 308 32.31 5.45 27.20
C TRP A 308 33.12 5.90 28.43
N GLN A 309 33.14 5.11 29.53
CA GLN A 309 33.87 5.40 30.76
C GLN A 309 35.40 5.39 30.54
N HIS A 310 35.90 4.65 29.55
CA HIS A 310 37.35 4.56 29.28
C HIS A 310 37.81 5.59 28.23
N LEU A 311 36.91 6.40 27.68
CA LEU A 311 37.31 7.50 26.81
C LEU A 311 37.93 8.64 27.63
N THR A 312 39.18 9.01 27.33
CA THR A 312 39.99 10.01 28.06
C THR A 312 39.31 11.39 28.16
N GLU A 313 38.48 11.72 27.16
CA GLU A 313 37.76 13.01 27.09
C GLU A 313 36.43 13.03 27.85
N PHE A 314 35.93 11.84 28.26
CA PHE A 314 34.66 11.73 28.93
C PHE A 314 34.78 11.98 30.44
N LYS A 315 34.19 13.07 30.93
CA LYS A 315 34.36 13.51 32.30
C LYS A 315 33.11 13.40 33.19
N ASN A 316 32.01 12.87 32.62
CA ASN A 316 30.74 12.70 33.34
C ASN A 316 30.67 11.36 34.05
N GLU A 317 29.89 11.27 35.13
CA GLU A 317 29.60 10.02 35.81
C GLU A 317 28.47 9.26 35.07
N LEU A 318 28.77 8.08 34.51
CA LEU A 318 27.78 7.20 33.89
C LEU A 318 27.29 6.17 34.87
N VAL A 319 25.99 6.06 35.06
CA VAL A 319 25.35 5.11 35.97
C VAL A 319 24.29 4.30 35.22
N LEU A 320 24.39 2.95 35.31
CA LEU A 320 23.35 2.06 34.82
C LEU A 320 22.44 1.63 35.97
N VAL A 321 21.15 1.87 35.79
CA VAL A 321 20.09 1.36 36.68
C VAL A 321 19.31 0.31 35.90
N ALA A 322 19.50 -0.94 36.20
CA ALA A 322 18.87 -2.07 35.50
C ALA A 322 18.43 -3.14 36.52
N PRO A 323 17.32 -3.83 36.29
CA PRO A 323 16.89 -4.94 37.12
C PRO A 323 17.85 -6.12 37.01
N ASP A 324 17.83 -7.02 38.00
CA ASP A 324 18.67 -8.22 37.98
C ASP A 324 18.22 -9.25 36.94
N LYS A 325 16.93 -9.24 36.61
CA LYS A 325 16.35 -10.08 35.54
C LYS A 325 16.82 -9.63 34.16
N PRO A 326 17.31 -10.55 33.33
CA PRO A 326 17.70 -10.20 31.95
C PRO A 326 16.47 -9.74 31.13
N ILE A 327 16.64 -8.65 30.40
CA ILE A 327 15.64 -8.06 29.51
C ILE A 327 16.15 -8.22 28.09
N HIS A 328 15.36 -8.85 27.23
CA HIS A 328 15.73 -9.09 25.83
C HIS A 328 14.87 -8.26 24.88
N ALA A 329 15.49 -7.76 23.82
CA ALA A 329 14.82 -7.12 22.68
C ALA A 329 15.42 -7.60 21.37
N GLN A 330 14.63 -7.59 20.29
CA GLN A 330 15.12 -7.83 18.94
C GLN A 330 15.64 -6.52 18.37
N VAL A 331 16.95 -6.42 18.21
CA VAL A 331 17.59 -5.22 17.67
C VAL A 331 18.71 -5.57 16.69
N ASN A 332 18.96 -4.67 15.76
CA ASN A 332 20.22 -4.64 15.04
C ASN A 332 21.26 -3.96 15.95
N GLN A 333 22.18 -4.72 16.51
CA GLN A 333 23.08 -4.26 17.56
C GLN A 333 23.94 -3.07 17.11
N GLU A 334 24.47 -3.10 15.89
CA GLU A 334 25.31 -2.01 15.33
C GLU A 334 24.51 -0.69 15.22
N LYS A 335 23.30 -0.78 14.66
CA LYS A 335 22.45 0.42 14.50
C LYS A 335 21.94 0.94 15.84
N PHE A 336 21.61 0.04 16.75
CA PHE A 336 21.14 0.43 18.08
C PHE A 336 22.26 1.00 18.95
N GLN A 337 23.50 0.51 18.79
CA GLN A 337 24.70 1.11 19.41
C GLN A 337 24.81 2.60 19.05
N ARG A 338 24.60 2.94 17.78
CA ARG A 338 24.65 4.33 17.33
C ARG A 338 23.57 5.20 17.98
N VAL A 339 22.38 4.66 18.23
CA VAL A 339 21.33 5.38 18.98
C VAL A 339 21.82 5.70 20.39
N MET A 340 22.40 4.73 21.08
CA MET A 340 22.92 4.92 22.43
C MET A 340 24.08 5.92 22.46
N ASP A 341 25.02 5.77 21.52
CA ASP A 341 26.16 6.70 21.39
C ASP A 341 25.73 8.14 21.18
N ASN A 342 24.72 8.35 20.32
CA ASN A 342 24.17 9.68 20.08
C ASN A 342 23.48 10.27 21.33
N LEU A 343 22.71 9.47 22.07
CA LEU A 343 22.01 9.95 23.28
C LEU A 343 23.00 10.22 24.41
N ILE A 344 24.01 9.36 24.62
CA ILE A 344 25.05 9.57 25.66
C ILE A 344 25.91 10.77 25.30
N SER A 345 26.35 10.91 24.06
CA SER A 345 27.10 12.06 23.58
C SER A 345 26.32 13.38 23.77
N ASN A 346 25.02 13.39 23.44
CA ASN A 346 24.18 14.55 23.67
C ASN A 346 24.04 14.88 25.15
N ALA A 347 23.83 13.90 26.01
CA ALA A 347 23.77 14.08 27.45
C ALA A 347 25.06 14.70 28.00
N ALA A 348 26.23 14.17 27.58
CA ALA A 348 27.53 14.72 28.00
C ALA A 348 27.79 16.14 27.49
N LYS A 349 27.41 16.43 26.24
CA LYS A 349 27.60 17.74 25.58
C LYS A 349 26.82 18.85 26.23
N PHE A 350 25.64 18.57 26.77
CA PHE A 350 24.74 19.56 27.36
C PHE A 350 24.76 19.54 28.88
N SER A 351 25.53 18.68 29.55
CA SER A 351 25.76 18.61 30.98
C SER A 351 27.13 19.20 31.34
N LYS A 352 27.28 19.64 32.60
CA LYS A 352 28.57 20.09 33.12
C LYS A 352 29.48 18.88 33.38
N GLU A 353 30.78 19.14 33.46
CA GLU A 353 31.75 18.13 33.85
C GLU A 353 31.40 17.58 35.23
N ARG A 354 31.46 16.23 35.37
CA ARG A 354 31.12 15.45 36.57
C ARG A 354 29.62 15.37 36.88
N ASP A 355 28.73 15.99 36.07
CA ASP A 355 27.31 15.74 36.22
C ASP A 355 27.01 14.24 35.94
N ARG A 356 26.01 13.72 36.65
CA ARG A 356 25.59 12.34 36.52
C ARG A 356 24.67 12.20 35.32
N ILE A 357 25.01 11.22 34.46
CA ILE A 357 24.16 10.74 33.34
C ILE A 357 23.68 9.34 33.72
N GLU A 358 22.38 9.17 33.84
CA GLU A 358 21.76 7.94 34.29
C GLU A 358 21.08 7.23 33.12
N ILE A 359 21.42 5.98 32.89
CA ILE A 359 20.78 5.11 31.92
C ILE A 359 19.91 4.11 32.70
N CYS A 360 18.57 4.20 32.52
CA CYS A 360 17.63 3.31 33.20
C CYS A 360 17.07 2.30 32.22
N LEU A 361 17.21 1.01 32.53
CA LEU A 361 16.58 -0.08 31.81
C LEU A 361 15.41 -0.63 32.63
N SER A 362 14.23 -0.69 32.07
CA SER A 362 13.06 -1.29 32.70
C SER A 362 12.17 -2.02 31.69
N GLN A 363 11.27 -2.84 32.21
CA GLN A 363 10.31 -3.59 31.42
C GLN A 363 8.93 -3.43 32.02
N GLN A 364 7.96 -3.00 31.19
CA GLN A 364 6.56 -2.85 31.60
C GLN A 364 5.64 -3.22 30.43
N ASN A 365 4.57 -3.95 30.68
CA ASN A 365 3.52 -4.26 29.69
C ASN A 365 4.07 -4.77 28.33
N GLU A 366 4.97 -5.77 28.37
CA GLU A 366 5.59 -6.33 27.16
C GLU A 366 6.39 -5.32 26.32
N GLN A 367 6.85 -4.27 26.95
CA GLN A 367 7.73 -3.27 26.34
C GLN A 367 9.00 -3.09 27.15
N VAL A 368 10.10 -2.90 26.45
CA VAL A 368 11.41 -2.55 27.02
C VAL A 368 11.57 -1.04 26.97
N TYR A 369 11.89 -0.42 28.10
CA TYR A 369 12.14 1.00 28.24
C TYR A 369 13.60 1.24 28.53
N ILE A 370 14.22 2.13 27.76
CA ILE A 370 15.57 2.62 27.98
C ILE A 370 15.48 4.14 28.11
N GLU A 371 15.84 4.67 29.25
CA GLU A 371 15.84 6.10 29.51
C GLU A 371 17.27 6.59 29.68
N VAL A 372 17.65 7.66 28.99
CA VAL A 372 18.89 8.40 29.16
C VAL A 372 18.54 9.74 29.81
N LYS A 373 18.97 9.94 31.05
CA LYS A 373 18.67 11.13 31.86
C LYS A 373 19.94 11.93 32.08
N ASP A 374 19.88 13.21 31.75
CA ASP A 374 20.93 14.17 32.00
C ASP A 374 20.45 15.28 32.98
N GLN A 375 21.40 15.94 33.63
CA GLN A 375 21.18 17.09 34.50
C GLN A 375 21.69 18.38 33.83
N GLY A 376 21.65 18.42 32.51
CA GLY A 376 22.17 19.52 31.71
C GLY A 376 21.27 20.74 31.64
N MET A 377 21.53 21.60 30.64
CA MET A 377 20.79 22.85 30.44
C MET A 377 19.32 22.66 30.04
N GLY A 378 18.89 21.45 29.77
CA GLY A 378 17.53 21.14 29.33
C GLY A 378 17.16 21.75 27.96
N ILE A 379 15.92 21.57 27.52
CA ILE A 379 15.40 22.01 26.23
C ILE A 379 14.20 22.91 26.47
N PRO A 380 14.15 24.15 25.91
CA PRO A 380 12.98 25.00 26.01
C PRO A 380 11.75 24.36 25.42
N PRO A 381 10.56 24.59 26.00
CA PRO A 381 9.29 24.02 25.50
C PRO A 381 9.01 24.31 24.02
N ALA A 382 9.40 25.50 23.55
CA ALA A 382 9.21 25.88 22.13
C ALA A 382 9.98 25.02 21.12
N LEU A 383 11.08 24.37 21.55
CA LEU A 383 11.94 23.56 20.69
C LEU A 383 11.65 22.04 20.79
N LEU A 384 10.95 21.60 21.84
CA LEU A 384 10.63 20.19 22.05
C LEU A 384 9.94 19.52 20.86
N PRO A 385 8.96 20.14 20.19
CA PRO A 385 8.31 19.51 19.03
C PRO A 385 9.24 19.25 17.85
N GLN A 386 10.34 20.01 17.74
CA GLN A 386 11.24 20.00 16.59
C GLN A 386 12.58 19.28 16.84
N VAL A 387 12.82 18.72 18.03
CA VAL A 387 14.14 18.12 18.38
C VAL A 387 14.49 16.91 17.52
N PHE A 388 13.49 16.21 16.99
CA PHE A 388 13.66 15.08 16.11
C PHE A 388 13.56 15.41 14.61
N GLU A 389 13.37 16.70 14.26
CA GLU A 389 13.37 17.14 12.87
C GLU A 389 14.81 17.27 12.34
N ARG A 390 14.99 16.93 11.06
CA ARG A 390 16.29 17.05 10.37
C ARG A 390 16.68 18.52 10.24
N PHE A 391 17.93 18.86 10.56
CA PHE A 391 18.46 20.24 10.47
C PHE A 391 17.64 21.27 11.27
N SER A 392 16.98 20.82 12.33
CA SER A 392 16.11 21.72 13.10
C SER A 392 16.92 22.85 13.78
N LYS A 393 16.25 23.99 13.98
CA LYS A 393 16.82 25.11 14.78
C LYS A 393 17.01 24.77 16.27
N ALA A 394 16.55 23.55 16.67
CA ALA A 394 16.83 23.01 18.02
C ALA A 394 18.30 22.56 18.19
N GLY A 395 19.09 22.52 17.10
CA GLY A 395 20.55 22.33 17.15
C GLY A 395 21.23 23.46 17.89
N ARG A 396 21.48 23.27 19.20
CA ARG A 396 22.14 24.23 20.05
C ARG A 396 23.64 24.00 20.09
N GLN A 397 24.36 25.04 20.45
CA GLN A 397 25.75 24.98 20.81
C GLN A 397 25.86 24.31 22.20
N GLY A 398 26.72 23.29 22.31
CA GLY A 398 27.00 22.65 23.58
C GLY A 398 27.68 23.61 24.58
N LEU A 399 27.79 23.20 25.82
CA LEU A 399 28.36 24.05 26.90
C LEU A 399 29.81 24.44 26.62
N LYS A 400 30.56 23.66 25.81
CA LYS A 400 31.95 23.96 25.39
C LYS A 400 32.03 24.60 24.00
N GLY A 401 30.92 25.11 23.45
CA GLY A 401 30.91 25.73 22.13
C GLY A 401 30.76 24.74 20.95
N GLU A 402 30.50 23.46 21.21
CA GLU A 402 30.38 22.43 20.16
C GLU A 402 29.08 22.63 19.38
N LYS A 403 29.20 22.76 18.06
CA LYS A 403 28.04 22.84 17.18
C LYS A 403 27.40 21.42 17.01
N SER A 404 26.07 21.35 17.07
CA SER A 404 25.36 20.11 16.74
C SER A 404 24.98 20.09 15.25
N THR A 405 25.09 18.93 14.61
CA THR A 405 24.71 18.75 13.19
C THR A 405 23.20 18.83 12.96
N GLY A 406 22.39 18.65 14.02
CA GLY A 406 20.93 18.57 13.92
C GLY A 406 20.41 17.30 13.23
N LEU A 407 21.29 16.31 12.99
CA LEU A 407 20.92 15.04 12.34
C LEU A 407 20.84 13.87 13.33
N GLY A 408 21.63 13.87 14.40
CA GLY A 408 21.76 12.70 15.29
C GLY A 408 20.43 12.22 15.88
N LEU A 409 19.61 13.10 16.44
CA LEU A 409 18.32 12.72 17.04
C LEU A 409 17.31 12.27 15.97
N SER A 410 17.32 12.84 14.77
CA SER A 410 16.47 12.41 13.67
C SER A 410 16.86 11.00 13.17
N ILE A 411 18.16 10.70 13.11
CA ILE A 411 18.69 9.36 12.78
C ILE A 411 18.31 8.36 13.87
N SER A 412 18.49 8.74 15.16
CA SER A 412 18.10 7.90 16.29
C SER A 412 16.62 7.54 16.23
N ARG A 413 15.75 8.50 15.95
CA ARG A 413 14.32 8.27 15.78
C ARG A 413 14.03 7.29 14.63
N GLN A 414 14.63 7.46 13.46
CA GLN A 414 14.46 6.55 12.33
C GLN A 414 14.92 5.12 12.66
N ILE A 415 16.06 4.97 13.33
CA ILE A 415 16.55 3.66 13.74
C ILE A 415 15.57 3.01 14.72
N VAL A 416 15.11 3.72 15.74
CA VAL A 416 14.15 3.22 16.73
C VAL A 416 12.82 2.84 16.09
N GLU A 417 12.30 3.66 15.17
CA GLU A 417 11.06 3.38 14.40
C GLU A 417 11.21 2.12 13.54
N LYS A 418 12.38 1.90 12.90
CA LYS A 418 12.67 0.65 12.17
C LYS A 418 12.72 -0.58 13.08
N HIS A 419 13.04 -0.41 14.36
CA HIS A 419 12.95 -1.45 15.39
C HIS A 419 11.53 -1.59 15.97
N HIS A 420 10.52 -1.03 15.29
CA HIS A 420 9.12 -1.01 15.75
C HIS A 420 8.94 -0.34 17.11
N GLY A 421 9.91 0.48 17.50
CA GLY A 421 9.93 1.23 18.75
C GLY A 421 9.50 2.68 18.59
N ARG A 422 9.59 3.41 19.70
CA ARG A 422 9.32 4.84 19.75
C ARG A 422 10.34 5.52 20.64
N ILE A 423 10.80 6.72 20.25
CA ILE A 423 11.65 7.59 21.08
C ILE A 423 10.89 8.87 21.43
N GLU A 424 10.96 9.25 22.68
CA GLU A 424 10.30 10.45 23.24
C GLU A 424 11.31 11.25 24.07
N VAL A 425 11.02 12.53 24.29
CA VAL A 425 11.83 13.39 25.15
C VAL A 425 10.94 14.13 26.15
N ARG A 426 11.40 14.19 27.39
CA ARG A 426 10.88 15.10 28.41
C ARG A 426 12.03 15.96 28.89
N SER A 427 11.85 17.26 28.92
CA SER A 427 12.92 18.17 29.34
C SER A 427 12.34 19.42 29.95
N GLN A 428 13.11 19.95 30.89
CA GLN A 428 12.84 21.25 31.53
C GLN A 428 14.12 22.09 31.46
N GLU A 429 13.99 23.30 30.94
CA GLU A 429 15.11 24.24 30.82
C GLU A 429 15.74 24.50 32.18
N GLY A 430 17.07 24.42 32.28
CA GLY A 430 17.84 24.57 33.51
C GLY A 430 17.85 23.38 34.44
N VAL A 431 17.12 22.29 34.16
CA VAL A 431 17.03 21.07 35.02
C VAL A 431 17.67 19.87 34.37
N GLY A 432 17.42 19.68 33.03
CA GLY A 432 17.95 18.55 32.28
C GLY A 432 16.92 17.93 31.31
N SER A 433 17.32 16.83 30.69
CA SER A 433 16.48 16.11 29.73
C SER A 433 16.43 14.60 30.03
N THR A 434 15.34 13.97 29.62
CA THR A 434 15.16 12.51 29.64
C THR A 434 14.68 12.06 28.29
N PHE A 435 15.51 11.28 27.59
CA PHE A 435 15.15 10.60 26.35
C PHE A 435 14.72 9.18 26.68
N THR A 436 13.52 8.81 26.25
CA THR A 436 12.93 7.49 26.52
C THR A 436 12.75 6.73 25.21
N ILE A 437 13.40 5.59 25.08
CA ILE A 437 13.20 4.62 23.99
C ILE A 437 12.26 3.54 24.50
N ARG A 438 11.26 3.18 23.70
CA ARG A 438 10.37 2.05 23.90
C ARG A 438 10.55 1.05 22.77
N LEU A 439 10.84 -0.20 23.08
CA LEU A 439 10.93 -1.29 22.12
C LEU A 439 9.91 -2.37 22.47
N PRO A 440 9.33 -3.05 21.46
CA PRO A 440 8.51 -4.22 21.72
C PRO A 440 9.37 -5.33 22.33
N GLN A 441 8.86 -5.98 23.37
CA GLN A 441 9.48 -7.18 23.92
C GLN A 441 9.18 -8.36 22.98
N VAL A 442 10.16 -9.18 22.71
CA VAL A 442 9.95 -10.47 22.08
C VAL A 442 9.79 -11.52 23.17
N ALA A 443 8.65 -12.17 23.20
CA ALA A 443 8.47 -13.36 24.00
C ALA A 443 9.50 -14.42 23.57
N LYS A 444 10.16 -15.03 24.56
CA LYS A 444 11.12 -16.13 24.34
C LYS A 444 10.39 -17.36 23.85
#